data_35e3e538b73b35a0c4fd83b7c62803ce
#
_entry.id   35e3e538b73b35a0c4fd83b7c62803ce
#
_cell.length_a   1.000
_cell.length_b   1.000
_cell.length_c   1.000
_cell.angle_alpha   90.00
_cell.angle_beta   90.00
_cell.angle_gamma   90.00
#
_symmetry.space_group_name_H-M   'P 1'
#
loop_
_entity.id
_entity.type
_entity.pdbx_description
1 polymer ?
#
loop_
_entity_poly.entity_id
_entity_poly.type
_entity_poly.pdbx_seq_one_letter_code
_entity_poly.pdbx_strand_id
1 'polypeptide(L)'
;MSLNQNILVKLKQAGFRINGKWLVKGVSLQIEKGKIVTLIGPNGSGKSTTAKIALGIYKKIDGEVEKYTNKVGYVPQKISIDWTLPLRVNDFMVLTENLKDEAINEALSLTGVIHLKDKNLGDLSVVSSKECCLQELFQKNQNYWY
;
A
#
# COMPACT_ATOMS: atom_id res chain seq x y z
N MET A 1 26.78 -16.37 9.79
CA MET A 1 26.11 -15.05 9.88
C MET A 1 25.35 -14.75 8.59
N SER A 2 24.17 -15.31 8.40
CA SER A 2 23.43 -15.15 7.12
C SER A 2 21.91 -15.23 7.32
N LEU A 3 21.39 -14.77 8.45
CA LEU A 3 19.96 -14.92 8.81
C LEU A 3 19.07 -13.71 8.43
N ASN A 4 19.62 -12.62 7.90
CA ASN A 4 18.85 -11.37 7.69
C ASN A 4 18.52 -11.04 6.23
N GLN A 5 18.92 -11.84 5.24
CA GLN A 5 18.74 -11.47 3.82
C GLN A 5 17.29 -11.56 3.31
N ASN A 6 16.39 -12.22 4.04
CA ASN A 6 15.00 -12.40 3.64
C ASN A 6 14.00 -11.53 4.40
N ILE A 7 14.40 -10.85 5.47
CA ILE A 7 13.50 -10.02 6.26
C ILE A 7 13.31 -8.66 5.56
N LEU A 8 12.09 -8.27 5.31
CA LEU A 8 11.75 -6.96 4.76
C LEU A 8 11.41 -5.95 5.85
N VAL A 9 10.65 -6.39 6.86
CA VAL A 9 10.22 -5.56 7.98
C VAL A 9 10.17 -6.40 9.26
N LYS A 10 10.61 -5.83 10.38
CA LYS A 10 10.48 -6.44 11.69
C LYS A 10 9.97 -5.42 12.70
N LEU A 11 8.90 -5.77 13.39
CA LEU A 11 8.36 -5.03 14.53
C LEU A 11 8.78 -5.71 15.82
N LYS A 12 9.26 -4.94 16.80
CA LYS A 12 9.61 -5.42 18.13
C LYS A 12 8.86 -4.58 19.16
N GLN A 13 7.86 -5.20 19.81
CA GLN A 13 7.03 -4.54 20.82
C GLN A 13 6.46 -3.21 20.33
N ALA A 14 6.16 -3.13 19.03
CA ALA A 14 5.70 -1.90 18.42
C ALA A 14 4.30 -1.50 18.92
N GLY A 15 4.12 -0.22 19.14
CA GLY A 15 2.87 0.35 19.60
C GLY A 15 2.62 1.73 19.04
N PHE A 16 1.37 2.15 19.03
CA PHE A 16 0.97 3.48 18.59
C PHE A 16 -0.18 4.02 19.42
N ARG A 17 -0.03 5.27 19.85
CA ARG A 17 -1.05 5.97 20.64
C ARG A 17 -1.33 7.36 20.08
N ILE A 18 -2.58 7.77 20.23
CA ILE A 18 -3.04 9.13 19.90
C ILE A 18 -3.71 9.70 21.15
N ASN A 19 -3.34 10.92 21.55
CA ASN A 19 -3.89 11.61 22.73
C ASN A 19 -3.89 10.73 23.98
N GLY A 20 -2.78 10.01 24.21
CA GLY A 20 -2.61 9.11 25.35
C GLY A 20 -3.33 7.76 25.26
N LYS A 21 -4.23 7.56 24.28
CA LYS A 21 -4.97 6.30 24.09
C LYS A 21 -4.23 5.38 23.13
N TRP A 22 -4.02 4.14 23.54
CA TRP A 22 -3.43 3.11 22.70
C TRP A 22 -4.39 2.69 21.58
N LEU A 23 -3.91 2.72 20.35
CA LEU A 23 -4.56 2.10 19.21
C LEU A 23 -3.99 0.70 18.95
N VAL A 24 -2.69 0.53 19.23
CA VAL A 24 -1.98 -0.75 19.16
C VAL A 24 -0.88 -0.72 20.21
N LYS A 25 -0.63 -1.85 20.89
CA LYS A 25 0.38 -1.95 21.93
C LYS A 25 1.12 -3.29 21.87
N GLY A 26 2.45 -3.25 21.87
CA GLY A 26 3.30 -4.41 22.06
C GLY A 26 3.28 -5.44 20.93
N VAL A 27 3.05 -5.03 19.67
CA VAL A 27 3.02 -5.93 18.54
C VAL A 27 4.44 -6.30 18.11
N SER A 28 4.69 -7.61 17.99
CA SER A 28 5.92 -8.14 17.43
C SER A 28 5.56 -9.03 16.25
N LEU A 29 6.11 -8.74 15.07
CA LEU A 29 5.92 -9.53 13.86
C LEU A 29 7.12 -9.34 12.92
N GLN A 30 7.26 -10.27 11.99
CA GLN A 30 8.30 -10.25 10.96
C GLN A 30 7.66 -10.52 9.59
N ILE A 31 8.06 -9.73 8.60
CA ILE A 31 7.62 -9.88 7.21
C ILE A 31 8.84 -10.26 6.38
N GLU A 32 8.75 -11.39 5.70
CA GLU A 32 9.82 -11.92 4.88
C GLU A 32 9.49 -11.79 3.38
N LYS A 33 10.52 -11.72 2.56
CA LYS A 33 10.39 -11.70 1.11
C LYS A 33 9.63 -12.94 0.62
N GLY A 34 8.67 -12.74 -0.28
CA GLY A 34 7.86 -13.82 -0.85
C GLY A 34 6.84 -14.45 0.10
N LYS A 35 6.62 -13.90 1.30
CA LYS A 35 5.63 -14.37 2.26
C LYS A 35 4.44 -13.44 2.36
N ILE A 36 3.25 -14.02 2.53
CA ILE A 36 2.02 -13.28 2.82
C ILE A 36 1.79 -13.30 4.33
N VAL A 37 1.62 -12.12 4.91
CA VAL A 37 1.26 -11.96 6.33
C VAL A 37 -0.15 -11.41 6.43
N THR A 38 -1.04 -12.13 7.10
CA THR A 38 -2.44 -11.74 7.28
C THR A 38 -2.70 -11.30 8.72
N LEU A 39 -3.33 -10.14 8.89
CA LEU A 39 -3.78 -9.64 10.19
C LEU A 39 -5.28 -9.91 10.35
N ILE A 40 -5.64 -10.78 11.28
CA ILE A 40 -7.02 -11.19 11.54
C ILE A 40 -7.46 -10.65 12.91
N GLY A 41 -8.72 -10.25 13.02
CA GLY A 41 -9.31 -9.75 14.25
C GLY A 41 -10.54 -8.88 14.03
N PRO A 42 -11.30 -8.53 15.08
CA PRO A 42 -12.50 -7.71 14.99
C PRO A 42 -12.20 -6.27 14.55
N ASN A 43 -13.26 -5.53 14.20
CA ASN A 43 -13.12 -4.10 13.90
C ASN A 43 -12.61 -3.34 15.14
N GLY A 44 -11.71 -2.40 14.93
CA GLY A 44 -11.08 -1.65 16.02
C GLY A 44 -9.89 -2.35 16.70
N SER A 45 -9.53 -3.60 16.34
CA SER A 45 -8.40 -4.32 16.95
C SER A 45 -6.99 -3.81 16.54
N GLY A 46 -6.91 -2.74 15.75
CA GLY A 46 -5.62 -2.14 15.38
C GLY A 46 -4.95 -2.72 14.14
N LYS A 47 -5.61 -3.60 13.35
CA LYS A 47 -5.03 -4.23 12.14
C LYS A 47 -4.44 -3.20 11.16
N SER A 48 -5.25 -2.22 10.75
CA SER A 48 -4.81 -1.16 9.83
C SER A 48 -3.72 -0.28 10.43
N THR A 49 -3.75 -0.05 11.74
CA THR A 49 -2.72 0.69 12.47
C THR A 49 -1.41 -0.09 12.48
N THR A 50 -1.45 -1.39 12.76
CA THR A 50 -0.28 -2.28 12.71
C THR A 50 0.34 -2.31 11.31
N ALA A 51 -0.48 -2.44 10.27
CA ALA A 51 0.00 -2.37 8.88
C ALA A 51 0.68 -1.02 8.59
N LYS A 52 0.08 0.11 8.98
CA LYS A 52 0.67 1.45 8.81
C LYS A 52 1.97 1.65 9.59
N ILE A 53 2.11 1.02 10.78
CA ILE A 53 3.36 0.99 11.54
C ILE A 53 4.43 0.23 10.73
N ALA A 54 4.12 -0.98 10.27
CA ALA A 54 5.03 -1.82 9.49
C ALA A 54 5.51 -1.11 8.20
N LEU A 55 4.62 -0.41 7.54
CA LEU A 55 4.92 0.38 6.34
C LEU A 55 5.72 1.66 6.62
N GLY A 56 5.82 2.09 7.89
CA GLY A 56 6.51 3.31 8.29
C GLY A 56 5.72 4.59 8.00
N ILE A 57 4.40 4.49 7.83
CA ILE A 57 3.49 5.64 7.67
C ILE A 57 3.41 6.41 9.00
N TYR A 58 3.36 5.71 10.13
CA TYR A 58 3.46 6.32 11.45
C TYR A 58 4.92 6.38 11.91
N LYS A 59 5.42 7.60 12.14
CA LYS A 59 6.83 7.84 12.54
C LYS A 59 7.04 7.85 14.06
N LYS A 60 6.04 8.30 14.82
CA LYS A 60 6.10 8.33 16.29
C LYS A 60 5.46 7.07 16.84
N ILE A 61 6.26 6.06 17.09
CA ILE A 61 5.84 4.75 17.62
C ILE A 61 6.56 4.46 18.93
N ASP A 62 5.96 3.61 19.75
CA ASP A 62 6.64 2.95 20.87
C ASP A 62 7.21 1.61 20.36
N GLY A 63 8.31 1.15 20.94
CA GLY A 63 9.05 -0.03 20.47
C GLY A 63 9.93 0.25 19.24
N GLU A 64 10.25 -0.77 18.49
CA GLU A 64 11.18 -0.69 17.36
C GLU A 64 10.55 -1.18 16.06
N VAL A 65 10.91 -0.51 14.96
CA VAL A 65 10.60 -0.95 13.58
C VAL A 65 11.89 -0.96 12.76
N GLU A 66 12.29 -2.14 12.37
CA GLU A 66 13.42 -2.34 11.46
C GLU A 66 12.87 -2.54 10.04
N LYS A 67 13.30 -1.71 9.11
CA LYS A 67 12.93 -1.80 7.69
C LYS A 67 14.18 -2.04 6.85
N TYR A 68 14.16 -3.10 6.07
CA TYR A 68 15.23 -3.50 5.17
C TYR A 68 14.89 -3.24 3.69
N THR A 69 13.75 -2.55 3.45
CA THR A 69 13.31 -2.13 2.12
C THR A 69 12.73 -0.73 2.15
N ASN A 70 13.02 0.05 1.13
CA ASN A 70 12.43 1.38 0.92
C ASN A 70 11.27 1.35 -0.06
N LYS A 71 11.08 0.22 -0.75
CA LYS A 71 10.03 0.05 -1.72
C LYS A 71 8.79 -0.49 -0.98
N VAL A 72 7.76 0.32 -0.86
CA VAL A 72 6.55 0.00 -0.10
C VAL A 72 5.35 0.54 -0.86
N GLY A 73 4.39 -0.33 -1.16
CA GLY A 73 3.08 0.05 -1.67
C GLY A 73 2.02 -0.05 -0.58
N TYR A 74 1.06 0.86 -0.58
CA TYR A 74 -0.07 0.84 0.34
C TYR A 74 -1.37 1.14 -0.38
N VAL A 75 -2.30 0.19 -0.35
CA VAL A 75 -3.67 0.38 -0.84
C VAL A 75 -4.57 0.67 0.35
N PRO A 76 -5.10 1.89 0.49
CA PRO A 76 -6.03 2.21 1.56
C PRO A 76 -7.36 1.51 1.33
N GLN A 77 -8.07 1.22 2.43
CA GLN A 77 -9.41 0.63 2.39
C GLN A 77 -10.44 1.56 1.71
N LYS A 78 -10.23 2.87 1.84
CA LYS A 78 -11.02 3.90 1.17
C LYS A 78 -10.06 4.86 0.48
N ILE A 79 -10.30 5.10 -0.78
CA ILE A 79 -9.59 6.08 -1.56
C ILE A 79 -10.40 7.37 -1.50
N SER A 80 -9.82 8.42 -0.94
CA SER A 80 -10.43 9.74 -0.88
C SER A 80 -10.00 10.54 -2.12
N ILE A 81 -10.64 10.27 -3.23
CA ILE A 81 -10.51 11.07 -4.45
C ILE A 81 -11.75 11.96 -4.54
N ASP A 82 -11.57 13.20 -4.93
CA ASP A 82 -12.69 14.06 -5.32
C ASP A 82 -13.17 13.62 -6.71
N TRP A 83 -14.21 12.81 -6.73
CA TRP A 83 -14.79 12.25 -7.96
C TRP A 83 -15.45 13.28 -8.87
N THR A 84 -15.57 14.52 -8.42
CA THR A 84 -16.09 15.64 -9.25
C THR A 84 -15.03 16.20 -10.19
N LEU A 85 -13.76 15.87 -9.97
CA LEU A 85 -12.68 16.28 -10.85
C LEU A 85 -12.79 15.56 -12.20
N PRO A 86 -12.74 16.27 -13.32
CA PRO A 86 -12.78 15.68 -14.67
C PRO A 86 -11.40 15.09 -15.01
N LEU A 87 -11.02 14.02 -14.29
CA LEU A 87 -9.74 13.36 -14.40
C LEU A 87 -9.92 11.98 -15.04
N ARG A 88 -9.20 11.70 -16.11
CA ARG A 88 -9.18 10.37 -16.70
C ARG A 88 -8.23 9.46 -15.94
N VAL A 89 -8.40 8.14 -16.09
CA VAL A 89 -7.50 7.14 -15.51
C VAL A 89 -6.04 7.41 -15.91
N ASN A 90 -5.79 7.68 -17.17
CA ASN A 90 -4.45 8.00 -17.65
C ASN A 90 -3.86 9.24 -16.95
N ASP A 91 -4.63 10.30 -16.84
CA ASP A 91 -4.18 11.55 -16.22
C ASP A 91 -3.86 11.33 -14.73
N PHE A 92 -4.67 10.53 -14.04
CA PHE A 92 -4.43 10.15 -12.66
C PHE A 92 -3.14 9.37 -12.48
N MET A 93 -2.86 8.40 -13.36
CA MET A 93 -1.63 7.60 -13.33
C MET A 93 -0.38 8.45 -13.57
N VAL A 94 -0.45 9.44 -14.48
CA VAL A 94 0.64 10.38 -14.73
C VAL A 94 0.88 11.31 -13.54
N LEU A 95 -0.18 11.82 -12.92
CA LEU A 95 -0.07 12.76 -11.78
C LEU A 95 0.57 12.13 -10.54
N THR A 96 0.35 10.86 -10.34
CA THR A 96 0.84 10.16 -9.14
C THR A 96 2.33 9.83 -9.23
N GLU A 97 2.88 9.52 -10.42
CA GLU A 97 4.27 9.05 -10.54
C GLU A 97 5.05 9.52 -11.78
N ASN A 98 4.49 10.39 -12.58
CA ASN A 98 5.13 10.81 -13.83
C ASN A 98 5.51 9.60 -14.73
N LEU A 99 4.62 8.61 -14.80
CA LEU A 99 4.83 7.39 -15.56
C LEU A 99 4.79 7.64 -17.06
N LYS A 100 5.61 6.91 -17.80
CA LYS A 100 5.54 6.88 -19.27
C LYS A 100 4.32 6.08 -19.74
N ASP A 101 3.82 6.41 -20.90
CA ASP A 101 2.60 5.83 -21.48
C ASP A 101 2.69 4.29 -21.64
N GLU A 102 3.87 3.78 -22.02
CA GLU A 102 4.11 2.34 -22.14
C GLU A 102 3.93 1.63 -20.79
N ALA A 103 4.45 2.22 -19.73
CA ALA A 103 4.37 1.68 -18.39
C ALA A 103 2.92 1.70 -17.86
N ILE A 104 2.14 2.75 -18.18
CA ILE A 104 0.72 2.83 -17.86
C ILE A 104 -0.05 1.74 -18.61
N ASN A 105 0.20 1.56 -19.92
CA ASN A 105 -0.45 0.55 -20.71
C ASN A 105 -0.17 -0.87 -20.21
N GLU A 106 1.07 -1.16 -19.86
CA GLU A 106 1.45 -2.45 -19.29
C GLU A 106 0.70 -2.71 -17.98
N ALA A 107 0.70 -1.73 -17.09
CA ALA A 107 0.01 -1.81 -15.82
C ALA A 107 -1.49 -2.07 -16.01
N LEU A 108 -2.19 -1.27 -16.82
CA LEU A 108 -3.61 -1.42 -17.10
C LEU A 108 -3.94 -2.74 -17.80
N SER A 109 -3.03 -3.28 -18.58
CA SER A 109 -3.18 -4.59 -19.24
C SER A 109 -3.06 -5.75 -18.27
N LEU A 110 -2.10 -5.69 -17.33
CA LEU A 110 -1.88 -6.74 -16.33
C LEU A 110 -3.11 -7.00 -15.44
N THR A 111 -3.92 -5.97 -15.20
CA THR A 111 -5.16 -6.12 -14.41
C THR A 111 -6.43 -6.17 -15.27
N GLY A 112 -6.28 -6.17 -16.60
CA GLY A 112 -7.41 -6.30 -17.52
C GLY A 112 -8.26 -5.03 -17.67
N VAL A 113 -7.79 -3.88 -17.19
CA VAL A 113 -8.57 -2.62 -17.22
C VAL A 113 -8.05 -1.58 -18.23
N ILE A 114 -7.25 -1.99 -19.20
CA ILE A 114 -6.74 -1.10 -20.27
C ILE A 114 -7.85 -0.33 -21.01
N HIS A 115 -9.03 -0.93 -21.14
CA HIS A 115 -10.22 -0.33 -21.77
C HIS A 115 -10.78 0.86 -20.98
N LEU A 116 -10.32 1.08 -19.75
CA LEU A 116 -10.72 2.20 -18.88
C LEU A 116 -9.75 3.38 -18.97
N LYS A 117 -8.63 3.26 -19.70
CA LYS A 117 -7.56 4.26 -19.73
C LYS A 117 -8.05 5.70 -19.95
N ASP A 118 -8.97 5.88 -20.88
CA ASP A 118 -9.51 7.19 -21.28
C ASP A 118 -10.84 7.55 -20.60
N LYS A 119 -11.34 6.69 -19.68
CA LYS A 119 -12.56 6.95 -18.93
C LYS A 119 -12.31 7.93 -17.78
N ASN A 120 -13.31 8.77 -17.47
CA ASN A 120 -13.26 9.60 -16.28
C ASN A 120 -13.29 8.73 -15.01
N LEU A 121 -12.49 9.10 -14.04
CA LEU A 121 -12.46 8.42 -12.73
C LEU A 121 -13.82 8.44 -12.03
N GLY A 122 -14.58 9.54 -12.18
CA GLY A 122 -15.93 9.66 -11.60
C GLY A 122 -16.95 8.67 -12.16
N ASP A 123 -16.72 8.18 -13.39
CA ASP A 123 -17.61 7.20 -14.04
C ASP A 123 -17.28 5.75 -13.70
N LEU A 124 -16.17 5.52 -12.95
CA LEU A 124 -15.73 4.18 -12.60
C LEU A 124 -16.46 3.65 -11.37
N SER A 125 -16.76 2.35 -11.40
CA SER A 125 -17.21 1.65 -10.20
C SER A 125 -16.11 1.65 -9.11
N VAL A 126 -16.51 1.47 -7.86
CA VAL A 126 -15.57 1.36 -6.72
C VAL A 126 -14.53 0.26 -6.94
N VAL A 127 -14.90 -0.82 -7.61
CA VAL A 127 -13.98 -1.93 -7.95
C VAL A 127 -12.95 -1.49 -8.98
N SER A 128 -13.39 -0.89 -10.10
CA SER A 128 -12.49 -0.43 -11.16
C SER A 128 -11.52 0.66 -10.68
N SER A 129 -11.98 1.56 -9.81
CA SER A 129 -11.11 2.59 -9.22
C SER A 129 -10.03 2.00 -8.32
N LYS A 130 -10.37 0.96 -7.54
CA LYS A 130 -9.40 0.24 -6.70
C LYS A 130 -8.38 -0.52 -7.54
N GLU A 131 -8.81 -1.11 -8.64
CA GLU A 131 -7.92 -1.80 -9.58
C GLU A 131 -6.91 -0.83 -10.20
N CYS A 132 -7.33 0.33 -10.65
CA CYS A 132 -6.41 1.38 -11.13
C CYS A 132 -5.38 1.80 -10.07
N CYS A 133 -5.80 1.95 -8.81
CA CYS A 133 -4.88 2.28 -7.72
C CYS A 133 -3.94 1.13 -7.35
N LEU A 134 -4.42 -0.12 -7.42
CA LEU A 134 -3.57 -1.30 -7.22
C LEU A 134 -2.45 -1.37 -8.25
N GLN A 135 -2.70 -0.97 -9.48
CA GLN A 135 -1.71 -1.00 -10.54
C GLN A 135 -0.61 0.02 -10.40
N GLU A 136 -0.94 1.22 -9.96
CA GLU A 136 0.06 2.20 -9.57
C GLU A 136 1.05 1.63 -8.55
N LEU A 137 0.53 0.84 -7.61
CA LEU A 137 1.35 0.15 -6.61
C LEU A 137 2.14 -1.01 -7.19
N PHE A 138 1.60 -1.76 -8.15
CA PHE A 138 2.33 -2.83 -8.84
C PHE A 138 3.51 -2.28 -9.63
N GLN A 139 3.38 -1.15 -10.28
CA GLN A 139 4.49 -0.54 -11.01
C GLN A 139 5.59 -0.01 -10.11
N LYS A 140 5.25 0.60 -8.97
CA LYS A 140 6.25 0.92 -7.93
C LYS A 140 7.05 -0.29 -7.50
N ASN A 141 6.49 -1.50 -7.67
CA ASN A 141 6.97 -2.73 -7.07
C ASN A 141 7.42 -3.81 -8.06
N GLN A 142 7.56 -3.55 -9.36
CA GLN A 142 8.04 -4.57 -10.32
C GLN A 142 9.37 -5.24 -9.94
N ASN A 143 10.15 -4.65 -9.03
CA ASN A 143 11.39 -5.25 -8.52
C ASN A 143 11.20 -6.16 -7.29
N TYR A 144 9.94 -6.52 -6.90
CA TYR A 144 9.66 -7.30 -5.68
C TYR A 144 9.15 -8.73 -5.90
N TRP A 145 8.80 -9.10 -7.12
CA TRP A 145 8.20 -10.41 -7.42
C TRP A 145 9.16 -11.41 -8.06
N TYR A 146 10.47 -11.13 -8.03
CA TYR A 146 11.48 -12.09 -8.45
C TYR A 146 12.40 -12.48 -7.30
#